data_09b15bc535ad5e4bf678326c43e1a18d
#
_entry.id   09b15bc535ad5e4bf678326c43e1a18d
#
_cell.length_a   1.000
_cell.length_b   1.000
_cell.length_c   1.000
_cell.angle_alpha   90.00
_cell.angle_beta   90.00
_cell.angle_gamma   90.00
#
_symmetry.space_group_name_H-M   'P 1'
#
loop_
_entity.id
_entity.type
_entity.pdbx_description
1 polymer ?
#
loop_
_entity_poly.entity_id
_entity_poly.type
_entity_poly.pdbx_seq_one_letter_code
_entity_poly.pdbx_strand_id
1 'polypeptide(L)'
;MDDKITVIVPVYNVENYLRKCLDSIITQTYKNIEIVVVNDGSTDASGEICKEFSEMDHRILYIEQENAGLSAARNTGLNNMSGNYVTFVDSDDWIELDYVETLYKEITEYQADIAVGNYYSFNESEGMFYFHISGDSYYEKVYDNVSIFENLYETQEMRSFALISAWGKLYKARLFEQLRFDMGKLGEDGYLNQKVYLLSEKVIYLNKSLYAYRIRKGSLSRIWTEKWMHALVDAMSERITLLANMGYPLEKHLAIYRQMLEFSLSNGQASGLSDTATYKEFEMKQRLLNQLSRQEESEKKAIVLAANYAYVDQVLTTIKSICYHNRSIRFYLIHSDFPNEWIKQLNKRLEKFDSEIINCRVTSEQISCYKSDISYTVFLRYFIADFVQEDKALYLDCDLVVTKNLDDLFATDLQDYRLAAVRDFGGRAYFGQEIFNAGVLLVNNAFWKKENMIQKLIDVTNEWHDKVDQADQSILNMLFEHKWLELDFDYNHIVIHKQFADYQLPEGQDYPAIIHYLSHRKPWKDLAAQTYREVWWYYHGLEWTELGQNHHLHPLQRSHIYPIKEPFTCLIYTASDHIEQIETLVQSLPDIQFKIAARVIVSD
;
A
#
# COMPACT_ATOMS: atom_id res chain seq x y z
N MET A 1 14.26 34.45 -27.75
CA MET A 1 15.52 33.72 -28.01
C MET A 1 15.37 32.41 -27.24
N ASP A 2 15.68 31.31 -27.87
CA ASP A 2 15.64 30.03 -27.20
C ASP A 2 16.72 29.97 -26.14
N ASP A 3 16.43 29.38 -24.96
CA ASP A 3 17.37 29.28 -23.87
C ASP A 3 18.59 28.42 -24.23
N LYS A 4 19.75 28.76 -23.71
CA LYS A 4 20.96 27.97 -23.91
C LYS A 4 20.95 26.72 -23.03
N ILE A 5 21.24 25.55 -23.59
CA ILE A 5 21.28 24.25 -22.91
C ILE A 5 22.71 23.72 -22.91
N THR A 6 23.21 23.33 -21.74
CA THR A 6 24.52 22.70 -21.62
C THR A 6 24.37 21.19 -21.63
N VAL A 7 25.13 20.51 -22.47
CA VAL A 7 25.28 19.03 -22.49
C VAL A 7 26.63 18.68 -21.89
N ILE A 8 26.68 18.04 -20.77
CA ILE A 8 27.91 17.61 -20.07
C ILE A 8 28.22 16.15 -20.42
N VAL A 9 29.42 15.90 -20.94
CA VAL A 9 29.89 14.57 -21.35
C VAL A 9 31.18 14.24 -20.59
N PRO A 10 31.12 13.42 -19.54
CA PRO A 10 32.31 12.91 -18.86
C PRO A 10 32.95 11.79 -19.70
N VAL A 11 34.25 11.83 -19.90
CA VAL A 11 34.99 10.90 -20.77
C VAL A 11 36.16 10.27 -20.03
N TYR A 12 36.19 8.92 -20.02
CA TYR A 12 37.32 8.16 -19.51
C TYR A 12 37.43 6.78 -20.16
N ASN A 13 38.48 6.57 -20.98
CA ASN A 13 38.79 5.30 -21.65
C ASN A 13 37.59 4.65 -22.40
N VAL A 14 37.04 5.39 -23.38
CA VAL A 14 35.84 5.02 -24.16
C VAL A 14 36.02 5.20 -25.67
N GLU A 15 37.24 5.10 -26.19
CA GLU A 15 37.58 5.37 -27.59
C GLU A 15 36.65 4.66 -28.60
N ASN A 16 36.18 3.45 -28.27
CA ASN A 16 35.32 2.67 -29.17
C ASN A 16 33.86 3.18 -29.25
N TYR A 17 33.45 4.01 -28.33
CA TYR A 17 32.04 4.45 -28.18
C TYR A 17 31.86 5.94 -28.40
N LEU A 18 32.88 6.73 -28.05
CA LEU A 18 32.83 8.17 -27.91
C LEU A 18 32.37 8.87 -29.18
N ARG A 19 32.80 8.42 -30.38
CA ARG A 19 32.38 9.02 -31.66
C ARG A 19 30.87 8.99 -31.83
N LYS A 20 30.25 7.84 -31.57
CA LYS A 20 28.78 7.71 -31.66
C LYS A 20 28.07 8.61 -30.67
N CYS A 21 28.58 8.74 -29.47
CA CYS A 21 28.06 9.64 -28.44
C CYS A 21 28.10 11.10 -28.94
N LEU A 22 29.27 11.60 -29.30
CA LEU A 22 29.45 12.99 -29.72
C LEU A 22 28.67 13.31 -31.02
N ASP A 23 28.65 12.39 -31.99
CA ASP A 23 27.84 12.54 -33.21
C ASP A 23 26.35 12.73 -32.89
N SER A 24 25.81 11.96 -31.92
CA SER A 24 24.42 12.09 -31.51
C SER A 24 24.10 13.44 -30.86
N ILE A 25 25.08 14.05 -30.20
CA ILE A 25 24.94 15.35 -29.54
C ILE A 25 25.06 16.51 -30.52
N ILE A 26 26.08 16.51 -31.40
CA ILE A 26 26.28 17.62 -32.35
C ILE A 26 25.18 17.70 -33.40
N THR A 27 24.50 16.58 -33.68
CA THR A 27 23.42 16.51 -34.69
C THR A 27 22.05 16.88 -34.14
N GLN A 28 21.90 17.17 -32.85
CA GLN A 28 20.61 17.50 -32.20
C GLN A 28 19.81 18.56 -32.99
N THR A 29 18.47 18.37 -33.00
CA THR A 29 17.56 19.35 -33.68
C THR A 29 17.56 20.68 -32.99
N TYR A 30 17.64 20.74 -31.68
CA TYR A 30 17.82 21.99 -30.91
C TYR A 30 19.23 22.53 -31.08
N LYS A 31 19.35 23.78 -31.57
CA LYS A 31 20.66 24.32 -32.00
C LYS A 31 21.41 25.16 -30.96
N ASN A 32 20.68 25.78 -30.01
CA ASN A 32 21.32 26.63 -29.00
C ASN A 32 21.86 25.79 -27.81
N ILE A 33 22.80 24.89 -28.14
CA ILE A 33 23.48 24.04 -27.15
C ILE A 33 24.95 24.44 -27.02
N GLU A 34 25.52 24.31 -25.85
CA GLU A 34 26.96 24.17 -25.61
C GLU A 34 27.23 22.74 -25.13
N ILE A 35 28.37 22.20 -25.48
CA ILE A 35 28.76 20.82 -25.17
C ILE A 35 30.04 20.87 -24.36
N VAL A 36 29.98 20.53 -23.09
CA VAL A 36 31.16 20.51 -22.21
C VAL A 36 31.66 19.06 -22.09
N VAL A 37 32.73 18.76 -22.81
CA VAL A 37 33.37 17.45 -22.85
C VAL A 37 34.55 17.45 -21.87
N VAL A 38 34.47 16.63 -20.84
CA VAL A 38 35.51 16.57 -19.79
C VAL A 38 36.24 15.23 -19.87
N ASN A 39 37.48 15.26 -20.38
CA ASN A 39 38.38 14.11 -20.39
C ASN A 39 39.04 13.96 -19.02
N ASP A 40 38.65 12.93 -18.30
CA ASP A 40 39.10 12.62 -16.94
C ASP A 40 40.40 11.77 -16.97
N GLY A 41 41.42 12.22 -17.68
CA GLY A 41 42.72 11.57 -17.76
C GLY A 41 42.72 10.26 -18.52
N SER A 42 42.03 10.18 -19.67
CA SER A 42 42.03 8.96 -20.50
C SER A 42 43.43 8.60 -20.99
N THR A 43 43.72 7.30 -21.06
CA THR A 43 45.00 6.74 -21.52
C THR A 43 44.89 6.06 -22.89
N ASP A 44 43.68 5.99 -23.45
CA ASP A 44 43.36 5.52 -24.81
C ASP A 44 43.20 6.69 -25.77
N ALA A 45 42.71 6.47 -27.00
CA ALA A 45 42.51 7.51 -27.98
C ALA A 45 41.32 8.47 -27.69
N SER A 46 40.63 8.34 -26.54
CA SER A 46 39.48 9.19 -26.19
C SER A 46 39.82 10.67 -26.18
N GLY A 47 41.01 11.03 -25.61
CA GLY A 47 41.45 12.42 -25.60
C GLY A 47 41.69 13.03 -26.99
N GLU A 48 42.22 12.23 -27.92
CA GLU A 48 42.43 12.65 -29.33
C GLU A 48 41.09 12.84 -30.03
N ILE A 49 40.12 11.93 -29.82
CA ILE A 49 38.76 12.06 -30.37
C ILE A 49 38.06 13.31 -29.84
N CYS A 50 38.18 13.62 -28.56
CA CYS A 50 37.61 14.85 -28.00
C CYS A 50 38.19 16.13 -28.66
N LYS A 51 39.52 16.17 -28.88
CA LYS A 51 40.19 17.30 -29.55
C LYS A 51 39.73 17.44 -30.98
N GLU A 52 39.65 16.35 -31.74
CA GLU A 52 39.14 16.34 -33.11
C GLU A 52 37.72 16.93 -33.19
N PHE A 53 36.80 16.49 -32.33
CA PHE A 53 35.43 17.01 -32.32
C PHE A 53 35.35 18.47 -31.87
N SER A 54 36.20 18.93 -30.97
CA SER A 54 36.24 20.32 -30.53
C SER A 54 36.77 21.28 -31.66
N GLU A 55 37.59 20.77 -32.54
CA GLU A 55 38.03 21.50 -33.74
C GLU A 55 36.94 21.53 -34.82
N MET A 56 36.10 20.50 -34.92
CA MET A 56 35.01 20.40 -35.90
C MET A 56 33.79 21.24 -35.53
N ASP A 57 33.47 21.36 -34.24
CA ASP A 57 32.27 22.04 -33.76
C ASP A 57 32.60 23.03 -32.63
N HIS A 58 32.46 24.32 -32.92
CA HIS A 58 32.78 25.43 -32.00
C HIS A 58 31.87 25.49 -30.75
N ARG A 59 30.79 24.69 -30.69
CA ARG A 59 29.93 24.58 -29.51
C ARG A 59 30.54 23.69 -28.44
N ILE A 60 31.62 22.94 -28.77
CA ILE A 60 32.30 22.04 -27.86
C ILE A 60 33.37 22.80 -27.07
N LEU A 61 33.22 22.81 -25.76
CA LEU A 61 34.25 23.19 -24.81
C LEU A 61 34.94 21.91 -24.31
N TYR A 62 36.17 21.66 -24.76
CA TYR A 62 37.00 20.55 -24.31
C TYR A 62 37.81 20.94 -23.09
N ILE A 63 37.71 20.09 -22.03
CA ILE A 63 38.46 20.23 -20.79
C ILE A 63 39.19 18.91 -20.50
N GLU A 64 40.48 18.99 -20.16
CA GLU A 64 41.28 17.84 -19.75
C GLU A 64 41.69 18.01 -18.28
N GLN A 65 41.56 16.95 -17.49
CA GLN A 65 41.95 16.92 -16.08
C GLN A 65 42.66 15.61 -15.72
N GLU A 66 43.38 15.60 -14.61
CA GLU A 66 43.86 14.35 -14.04
C GLU A 66 42.67 13.49 -13.57
N ASN A 67 42.79 12.15 -13.72
CA ASN A 67 41.72 11.24 -13.35
C ASN A 67 41.30 11.41 -11.87
N ALA A 68 40.06 11.82 -11.66
CA ALA A 68 39.46 12.02 -10.36
C ALA A 68 38.07 11.36 -10.22
N GLY A 69 37.66 10.62 -11.27
CA GLY A 69 36.44 9.83 -11.32
C GLY A 69 35.23 10.57 -11.88
N LEU A 70 34.18 9.82 -12.17
CA LEU A 70 32.96 10.30 -12.87
C LEU A 70 32.32 11.53 -12.22
N SER A 71 32.18 11.52 -10.88
CA SER A 71 31.68 12.66 -10.11
C SER A 71 32.50 13.93 -10.34
N ALA A 72 33.83 13.81 -10.39
CA ALA A 72 34.72 14.95 -10.63
C ALA A 72 34.54 15.51 -12.04
N ALA A 73 34.49 14.64 -13.04
CA ALA A 73 34.28 15.04 -14.42
C ALA A 73 32.95 15.78 -14.63
N ARG A 74 31.86 15.24 -14.06
CA ARG A 74 30.54 15.91 -14.10
C ARG A 74 30.56 17.26 -13.36
N ASN A 75 31.23 17.33 -12.20
CA ASN A 75 31.38 18.58 -11.44
C ASN A 75 32.21 19.62 -12.19
N THR A 76 33.27 19.21 -12.88
CA THR A 76 34.04 20.09 -13.75
C THR A 76 33.15 20.63 -14.90
N GLY A 77 32.31 19.78 -15.47
CA GLY A 77 31.31 20.21 -16.45
C GLY A 77 30.34 21.26 -15.89
N LEU A 78 29.78 21.02 -14.70
CA LEU A 78 28.88 21.94 -13.99
C LEU A 78 29.55 23.27 -13.65
N ASN A 79 30.84 23.28 -13.34
CA ASN A 79 31.59 24.50 -13.02
C ASN A 79 31.89 25.35 -14.25
N ASN A 80 31.84 24.78 -15.46
CA ASN A 80 32.14 25.44 -16.73
C ASN A 80 30.91 25.63 -17.60
N MET A 81 29.73 25.24 -17.18
CA MET A 81 28.48 25.45 -17.92
C MET A 81 28.05 26.92 -17.93
N SER A 82 27.37 27.33 -19.02
CA SER A 82 26.78 28.66 -19.11
C SER A 82 25.30 28.65 -19.55
N GLY A 83 24.71 27.46 -19.73
CA GLY A 83 23.31 27.31 -20.13
C GLY A 83 22.33 27.55 -18.98
N ASN A 84 21.10 27.93 -19.32
CA ASN A 84 19.99 28.04 -18.39
C ASN A 84 19.49 26.65 -17.94
N TYR A 85 19.77 25.64 -18.74
CA TYR A 85 19.46 24.23 -18.50
C TYR A 85 20.71 23.37 -18.70
N VAL A 86 20.71 22.19 -18.05
CA VAL A 86 21.81 21.23 -18.16
C VAL A 86 21.26 19.81 -18.31
N THR A 87 21.96 19.01 -19.13
CA THR A 87 21.75 17.56 -19.26
C THR A 87 23.08 16.83 -19.23
N PHE A 88 23.07 15.56 -18.79
CA PHE A 88 24.26 14.70 -18.77
C PHE A 88 24.08 13.57 -19.79
N VAL A 89 25.14 13.27 -20.51
CA VAL A 89 25.19 12.13 -21.43
C VAL A 89 26.47 11.35 -21.14
N ASP A 90 26.34 10.08 -20.79
CA ASP A 90 27.50 9.21 -20.56
C ASP A 90 28.16 8.85 -21.89
N SER A 91 29.48 8.89 -21.92
CA SER A 91 30.28 8.86 -23.16
C SER A 91 30.29 7.51 -23.92
N ASP A 92 29.77 6.45 -23.31
CA ASP A 92 29.54 5.15 -23.97
C ASP A 92 28.09 4.95 -24.47
N ASP A 93 27.21 5.93 -24.23
CA ASP A 93 25.81 5.96 -24.63
C ASP A 93 25.58 6.89 -25.84
N TRP A 94 24.32 7.06 -26.26
CA TRP A 94 23.91 8.07 -27.26
C TRP A 94 22.47 8.52 -27.03
N ILE A 95 22.10 9.64 -27.64
CA ILE A 95 20.77 10.24 -27.52
C ILE A 95 20.05 10.29 -28.88
N GLU A 96 18.71 10.26 -28.84
CA GLU A 96 17.87 10.43 -30.02
C GLU A 96 17.99 11.84 -30.59
N LEU A 97 17.74 11.99 -31.88
CA LEU A 97 17.94 13.23 -32.64
C LEU A 97 17.18 14.44 -32.07
N ASP A 98 16.01 14.20 -31.50
CA ASP A 98 15.11 15.20 -30.91
C ASP A 98 15.13 15.20 -29.36
N TYR A 99 16.12 14.59 -28.73
CA TYR A 99 16.24 14.48 -27.29
C TYR A 99 16.19 15.82 -26.57
N VAL A 100 17.06 16.74 -26.95
CA VAL A 100 17.14 18.05 -26.29
C VAL A 100 15.89 18.88 -26.58
N GLU A 101 15.42 18.92 -27.84
CA GLU A 101 14.22 19.65 -28.22
C GLU A 101 12.96 19.17 -27.51
N THR A 102 12.78 17.85 -27.44
CA THR A 102 11.63 17.24 -26.74
C THR A 102 11.64 17.59 -25.25
N LEU A 103 12.76 17.39 -24.56
CA LEU A 103 12.84 17.69 -23.13
C LEU A 103 12.70 19.19 -22.84
N TYR A 104 13.25 20.07 -23.73
CA TYR A 104 13.12 21.52 -23.58
C TYR A 104 11.68 21.99 -23.79
N LYS A 105 10.99 21.43 -24.76
CA LYS A 105 9.59 21.74 -25.01
C LYS A 105 8.76 21.40 -23.75
N GLU A 106 8.90 20.20 -23.23
CA GLU A 106 8.09 19.74 -22.11
C GLU A 106 8.42 20.47 -20.80
N ILE A 107 9.70 20.73 -20.51
CA ILE A 107 10.09 21.48 -19.30
C ILE A 107 9.51 22.90 -19.31
N THR A 108 9.42 23.52 -20.49
CA THR A 108 8.87 24.88 -20.66
C THR A 108 7.35 24.89 -20.67
N GLU A 109 6.70 23.96 -21.37
CA GLU A 109 5.24 23.85 -21.44
C GLU A 109 4.62 23.59 -20.06
N TYR A 110 5.20 22.66 -19.30
CA TYR A 110 4.75 22.34 -17.95
C TYR A 110 5.30 23.26 -16.87
N GLN A 111 6.19 24.21 -17.22
CA GLN A 111 6.91 25.07 -16.27
C GLN A 111 7.62 24.23 -15.18
N ALA A 112 8.15 23.07 -15.57
CA ALA A 112 8.81 22.15 -14.68
C ALA A 112 10.25 22.57 -14.37
N ASP A 113 10.83 22.01 -13.32
CA ASP A 113 12.25 22.21 -12.98
C ASP A 113 13.13 21.11 -13.57
N ILE A 114 12.52 19.97 -13.85
CA ILE A 114 13.17 18.80 -14.44
C ILE A 114 12.20 18.17 -15.45
N ALA A 115 12.70 17.85 -16.65
CA ALA A 115 12.04 16.96 -17.61
C ALA A 115 12.81 15.64 -17.68
N VAL A 116 12.10 14.52 -17.61
CA VAL A 116 12.67 13.17 -17.62
C VAL A 116 12.11 12.40 -18.81
N GLY A 117 12.98 11.94 -19.71
CA GLY A 117 12.64 11.02 -20.79
C GLY A 117 12.87 9.57 -20.38
N ASN A 118 12.17 8.65 -21.02
CA ASN A 118 12.46 7.24 -20.89
C ASN A 118 13.66 6.84 -21.77
N TYR A 119 14.10 5.58 -21.64
CA TYR A 119 15.28 5.05 -22.32
C TYR A 119 14.98 3.68 -22.95
N TYR A 120 15.88 3.23 -23.80
CA TYR A 120 16.00 1.85 -24.22
C TYR A 120 17.44 1.37 -24.02
N SER A 121 17.62 0.06 -23.90
CA SER A 121 18.94 -0.53 -23.74
C SER A 121 19.42 -1.19 -25.03
N PHE A 122 20.72 -1.06 -25.32
CA PHE A 122 21.40 -1.78 -26.38
C PHE A 122 22.40 -2.75 -25.76
N ASN A 123 22.14 -4.05 -25.87
CA ASN A 123 23.09 -5.09 -25.44
C ASN A 123 24.10 -5.36 -26.55
N GLU A 124 25.33 -4.88 -26.37
CA GLU A 124 26.40 -5.00 -27.35
C GLU A 124 26.78 -6.47 -27.64
N SER A 125 26.76 -7.33 -26.62
CA SER A 125 27.15 -8.75 -26.78
C SER A 125 26.13 -9.55 -27.59
N GLU A 126 24.87 -9.12 -27.60
CA GLU A 126 23.76 -9.78 -28.31
C GLU A 126 23.41 -9.03 -29.61
N GLY A 127 23.85 -7.78 -29.76
CA GLY A 127 23.46 -6.89 -30.86
C GLY A 127 21.98 -6.51 -30.84
N MET A 128 21.33 -6.57 -29.67
CA MET A 128 19.89 -6.41 -29.53
C MET A 128 19.50 -5.16 -28.77
N PHE A 129 18.35 -4.59 -29.16
CA PHE A 129 17.70 -3.47 -28.49
C PHE A 129 16.57 -3.98 -27.59
N TYR A 130 16.50 -3.45 -26.37
CA TYR A 130 15.44 -3.72 -25.41
C TYR A 130 14.69 -2.43 -25.09
N PHE A 131 13.44 -2.33 -25.55
CA PHE A 131 12.57 -1.18 -25.30
C PHE A 131 11.78 -1.42 -24.03
N HIS A 132 11.71 -0.39 -23.19
CA HIS A 132 11.01 -0.43 -21.89
C HIS A 132 9.63 0.22 -21.94
N ILE A 133 9.14 0.49 -23.15
CA ILE A 133 7.80 1.00 -23.42
C ILE A 133 7.00 -0.14 -24.05
N SER A 134 5.84 -0.45 -23.49
CA SER A 134 4.91 -1.41 -24.06
C SER A 134 3.98 -0.70 -25.06
N GLY A 135 4.19 -0.94 -26.36
CA GLY A 135 3.23 -0.60 -27.42
C GLY A 135 2.82 0.87 -27.52
N ASP A 136 1.55 1.13 -27.79
CA ASP A 136 0.98 2.43 -28.18
C ASP A 136 0.75 3.44 -27.04
N SER A 137 1.27 3.22 -25.85
CA SER A 137 0.95 4.04 -24.68
C SER A 137 1.99 5.13 -24.40
N TYR A 138 2.05 6.17 -25.27
CA TYR A 138 2.68 7.41 -24.87
C TYR A 138 1.84 8.07 -23.76
N TYR A 139 2.51 8.48 -22.67
CA TYR A 139 1.89 9.29 -21.63
C TYR A 139 2.92 10.23 -21.00
N GLU A 140 2.41 11.27 -20.40
CA GLU A 140 3.14 12.24 -19.60
C GLU A 140 2.62 12.22 -18.19
N LYS A 141 3.51 12.39 -17.20
CA LYS A 141 3.13 12.42 -15.80
C LYS A 141 3.90 13.50 -15.05
N VAL A 142 3.15 14.38 -14.41
CA VAL A 142 3.71 15.43 -13.57
C VAL A 142 3.83 14.95 -12.15
N TYR A 143 4.97 15.23 -11.53
CA TYR A 143 5.25 14.95 -10.12
C TYR A 143 5.62 16.26 -9.42
N ASP A 144 5.23 16.38 -8.17
CA ASP A 144 5.82 17.31 -7.22
C ASP A 144 6.94 16.64 -6.41
N ASN A 145 7.55 17.39 -5.49
CA ASN A 145 8.66 16.91 -4.66
C ASN A 145 8.27 15.84 -3.62
N VAL A 146 6.98 15.56 -3.44
CA VAL A 146 6.47 14.45 -2.59
C VAL A 146 6.18 13.22 -3.45
N SER A 147 5.33 13.38 -4.46
CA SER A 147 4.86 12.29 -5.30
C SER A 147 5.97 11.64 -6.12
N ILE A 148 7.06 12.36 -6.44
CA ILE A 148 8.22 11.78 -7.11
C ILE A 148 8.85 10.66 -6.27
N PHE A 149 8.99 10.84 -4.95
CA PHE A 149 9.58 9.84 -4.06
C PHE A 149 8.69 8.61 -3.89
N GLU A 150 7.37 8.77 -3.91
CA GLU A 150 6.44 7.65 -3.88
C GLU A 150 6.53 6.76 -5.12
N ASN A 151 6.95 7.34 -6.26
CA ASN A 151 6.99 6.68 -7.56
C ASN A 151 8.40 6.27 -8.04
N LEU A 152 9.47 6.61 -7.29
CA LEU A 152 10.84 6.24 -7.65
C LEU A 152 11.08 4.73 -7.82
N TYR A 153 10.21 3.90 -7.25
CA TYR A 153 10.37 2.45 -7.21
C TYR A 153 9.22 1.67 -7.87
N GLU A 154 8.37 2.37 -8.61
CA GLU A 154 7.40 1.67 -9.45
C GLU A 154 8.14 0.86 -10.51
N THR A 155 8.16 -0.46 -10.35
CA THR A 155 8.89 -1.41 -11.19
C THR A 155 8.23 -1.63 -12.56
N GLN A 156 6.99 -1.19 -12.73
CA GLN A 156 6.34 -1.25 -14.03
C GLN A 156 7.05 -0.33 -15.02
N GLU A 157 7.44 -0.89 -16.16
CA GLU A 157 8.07 -0.19 -17.29
C GLU A 157 9.49 0.35 -17.04
N MET A 158 10.22 -0.15 -16.02
CA MET A 158 11.60 0.26 -15.69
C MET A 158 11.78 1.79 -15.46
N ARG A 159 10.71 2.52 -15.17
CA ARG A 159 10.73 3.97 -14.88
C ARG A 159 11.69 4.36 -13.77
N SER A 160 11.81 3.49 -12.77
CA SER A 160 12.72 3.72 -11.64
C SER A 160 14.14 4.01 -12.07
N PHE A 161 14.65 3.33 -13.12
CA PHE A 161 16.02 3.55 -13.58
C PHE A 161 16.18 4.92 -14.25
N ALA A 162 15.23 5.35 -15.11
CA ALA A 162 15.22 6.69 -15.70
C ALA A 162 15.12 7.78 -14.62
N LEU A 163 14.37 7.57 -13.55
CA LEU A 163 14.22 8.53 -12.47
C LEU A 163 15.46 8.61 -11.55
N ILE A 164 16.21 7.52 -11.38
CA ILE A 164 17.38 7.48 -10.49
C ILE A 164 18.67 7.95 -11.19
N SER A 165 18.86 7.68 -12.49
CA SER A 165 20.07 8.06 -13.24
C SER A 165 20.22 9.57 -13.38
N ALA A 166 21.43 10.11 -13.54
CA ALA A 166 21.66 11.53 -13.86
C ALA A 166 21.35 11.85 -15.32
N TRP A 167 21.57 10.90 -16.23
CA TRP A 167 21.27 11.03 -17.66
C TRP A 167 19.76 10.90 -17.97
N GLY A 168 19.39 11.16 -19.21
CA GLY A 168 18.00 11.06 -19.68
C GLY A 168 17.10 12.19 -19.18
N LYS A 169 17.67 13.27 -18.67
CA LYS A 169 16.96 14.40 -18.07
C LYS A 169 17.46 15.74 -18.54
N LEU A 170 16.58 16.72 -18.53
CA LEU A 170 16.92 18.14 -18.64
C LEU A 170 16.57 18.82 -17.32
N TYR A 171 17.52 19.50 -16.73
CA TYR A 171 17.40 20.18 -15.46
C TYR A 171 17.53 21.70 -15.64
N LYS A 172 16.78 22.50 -14.87
CA LYS A 172 17.11 23.93 -14.71
C LYS A 172 18.47 24.07 -14.01
N ALA A 173 19.36 24.87 -14.58
CA ALA A 173 20.73 25.05 -14.06
C ALA A 173 20.78 25.51 -12.61
N ARG A 174 19.79 26.28 -12.14
CA ARG A 174 19.68 26.75 -10.74
C ARG A 174 19.71 25.63 -9.71
N LEU A 175 19.29 24.42 -10.06
CA LEU A 175 19.30 23.26 -9.15
C LEU A 175 20.73 22.85 -8.77
N PHE A 176 21.71 23.21 -9.59
CA PHE A 176 23.12 22.90 -9.37
C PHE A 176 23.95 24.09 -8.84
N GLU A 177 23.35 25.21 -8.46
CA GLU A 177 24.10 26.33 -7.85
C GLU A 177 24.85 25.92 -6.59
N GLN A 178 24.22 25.07 -5.75
CA GLN A 178 24.80 24.60 -4.49
C GLN A 178 25.02 23.08 -4.43
N LEU A 179 24.52 22.32 -5.42
CA LEU A 179 24.65 20.88 -5.46
C LEU A 179 25.78 20.44 -6.38
N ARG A 180 26.50 19.41 -5.95
CA ARG A 180 27.54 18.72 -6.73
C ARG A 180 27.44 17.22 -6.50
N PHE A 181 27.96 16.45 -7.45
CA PHE A 181 28.13 15.00 -7.27
C PHE A 181 29.15 14.73 -6.18
N ASP A 182 28.83 13.78 -5.29
CA ASP A 182 29.71 13.41 -4.19
C ASP A 182 30.96 12.67 -4.74
N MET A 183 32.14 13.17 -4.39
CA MET A 183 33.43 12.64 -4.86
C MET A 183 33.72 11.26 -4.28
N GLY A 184 34.20 10.34 -5.11
CA GLY A 184 34.63 9.01 -4.69
C GLY A 184 33.50 8.02 -4.31
N LYS A 185 32.24 8.42 -4.47
CA LYS A 185 31.07 7.57 -4.30
C LYS A 185 30.80 6.78 -5.58
N LEU A 186 30.42 5.51 -5.43
CA LEU A 186 29.80 4.72 -6.50
C LEU A 186 28.28 4.93 -6.46
N GLY A 187 27.60 4.91 -7.62
CA GLY A 187 26.17 5.19 -7.68
C GLY A 187 25.85 6.61 -7.26
N GLU A 188 26.71 7.54 -7.61
CA GLU A 188 26.66 8.97 -7.29
C GLU A 188 25.31 9.62 -7.65
N ASP A 189 24.64 9.09 -8.65
CA ASP A 189 23.30 9.50 -9.09
C ASP A 189 22.26 9.32 -7.96
N GLY A 190 22.35 8.23 -7.22
CA GLY A 190 21.45 7.93 -6.10
C GLY A 190 21.56 8.95 -4.95
N TYR A 191 22.76 9.50 -4.74
CA TYR A 191 23.01 10.52 -3.70
C TYR A 191 22.58 11.92 -4.17
N LEU A 192 22.78 12.23 -5.44
CA LEU A 192 22.49 13.58 -5.98
C LEU A 192 21.00 13.75 -6.28
N ASN A 193 20.37 12.81 -6.99
CA ASN A 193 19.00 12.99 -7.50
C ASN A 193 17.98 13.21 -6.39
N GLN A 194 18.13 12.56 -5.24
CA GLN A 194 17.25 12.83 -4.10
C GLN A 194 17.30 14.30 -3.65
N LYS A 195 18.48 14.92 -3.62
CA LYS A 195 18.67 16.33 -3.26
C LYS A 195 18.09 17.26 -4.34
N VAL A 196 18.31 16.92 -5.61
CA VAL A 196 17.78 17.67 -6.76
C VAL A 196 16.25 17.63 -6.78
N TYR A 197 15.62 16.48 -6.52
CA TYR A 197 14.16 16.37 -6.44
C TYR A 197 13.57 17.14 -5.25
N LEU A 198 14.24 17.14 -4.09
CA LEU A 198 13.79 17.93 -2.93
C LEU A 198 13.84 19.45 -3.19
N LEU A 199 14.74 19.91 -4.06
CA LEU A 199 14.84 21.33 -4.47
C LEU A 199 13.92 21.68 -5.65
N SER A 200 13.32 20.71 -6.32
CA SER A 200 12.40 20.94 -7.44
C SER A 200 10.97 21.06 -6.95
N GLU A 201 10.20 21.95 -7.58
CA GLU A 201 8.76 22.08 -7.32
C GLU A 201 7.95 21.16 -8.23
N LYS A 202 8.45 20.94 -9.47
CA LYS A 202 7.74 20.18 -10.49
C LYS A 202 8.70 19.38 -11.38
N VAL A 203 8.36 18.11 -11.57
CA VAL A 203 9.07 17.19 -12.48
C VAL A 203 8.08 16.65 -13.51
N ILE A 204 8.40 16.76 -14.80
CA ILE A 204 7.62 16.13 -15.87
C ILE A 204 8.34 14.88 -16.38
N TYR A 205 7.65 13.75 -16.40
CA TYR A 205 8.12 12.48 -16.97
C TYR A 205 7.38 12.18 -18.27
N LEU A 206 8.15 11.78 -19.28
CA LEU A 206 7.67 11.39 -20.60
C LEU A 206 7.97 9.91 -20.83
N ASN A 207 6.94 9.13 -21.13
CA ASN A 207 7.12 7.74 -21.55
C ASN A 207 7.56 7.67 -23.03
N LYS A 208 8.62 8.38 -23.39
CA LYS A 208 9.24 8.41 -24.72
C LYS A 208 10.71 8.03 -24.58
N SER A 209 11.13 6.98 -25.31
CA SER A 209 12.53 6.53 -25.31
C SER A 209 13.40 7.52 -26.05
N LEU A 210 14.10 8.36 -25.33
CA LEU A 210 14.95 9.43 -25.83
C LEU A 210 16.44 9.19 -25.62
N TYR A 211 16.80 8.24 -24.76
CA TYR A 211 18.16 7.92 -24.36
C TYR A 211 18.47 6.44 -24.64
N ALA A 212 19.64 6.16 -25.21
CA ALA A 212 20.09 4.83 -25.54
C ALA A 212 21.20 4.39 -24.58
N TYR A 213 20.85 3.54 -23.62
CA TYR A 213 21.78 3.00 -22.63
C TYR A 213 22.49 1.76 -23.17
N ARG A 214 23.84 1.79 -23.23
CA ARG A 214 24.66 0.68 -23.72
C ARG A 214 25.01 -0.31 -22.60
N ILE A 215 24.67 -1.57 -22.82
CA ILE A 215 25.08 -2.69 -21.96
C ILE A 215 26.32 -3.34 -22.60
N ARG A 216 27.48 -3.19 -21.96
CA ARG A 216 28.77 -3.73 -22.43
C ARG A 216 29.52 -4.51 -21.37
N LYS A 217 30.48 -5.34 -21.80
CA LYS A 217 31.41 -6.01 -20.88
C LYS A 217 32.33 -4.95 -20.24
N GLY A 218 32.51 -5.04 -18.92
CA GLY A 218 33.36 -4.11 -18.16
C GLY A 218 32.66 -2.84 -17.70
N SER A 219 31.34 -2.70 -17.87
CA SER A 219 30.58 -1.64 -17.22
C SER A 219 30.72 -1.72 -15.70
N LEU A 220 30.92 -0.57 -15.05
CA LEU A 220 31.11 -0.44 -13.61
C LEU A 220 29.94 -1.06 -12.79
N SER A 221 28.74 -1.05 -13.33
CA SER A 221 27.51 -1.55 -12.69
C SER A 221 27.41 -3.08 -12.63
N ARG A 222 28.32 -3.85 -13.24
CA ARG A 222 28.22 -5.33 -13.35
C ARG A 222 29.12 -6.14 -12.43
N ILE A 223 30.05 -5.50 -11.74
CA ILE A 223 30.95 -6.20 -10.81
C ILE A 223 30.48 -5.91 -9.38
N TRP A 224 29.93 -6.94 -8.73
CA TRP A 224 29.48 -6.82 -7.35
C TRP A 224 30.68 -6.79 -6.42
N THR A 225 30.85 -5.68 -5.72
CA THR A 225 31.96 -5.43 -4.80
C THR A 225 31.42 -4.88 -3.48
N GLU A 226 32.24 -4.93 -2.43
CA GLU A 226 31.93 -4.31 -1.14
C GLU A 226 31.58 -2.82 -1.28
N LYS A 227 32.27 -2.10 -2.19
CA LYS A 227 31.95 -0.69 -2.49
C LYS A 227 30.55 -0.52 -3.10
N TRP A 228 30.10 -1.45 -3.97
CA TRP A 228 28.75 -1.42 -4.52
C TRP A 228 27.68 -1.73 -3.48
N MET A 229 27.94 -2.68 -2.57
CA MET A 229 27.06 -2.95 -1.45
C MET A 229 26.85 -1.67 -0.63
N HIS A 230 27.91 -0.98 -0.24
CA HIS A 230 27.83 0.29 0.46
C HIS A 230 27.07 1.36 -0.33
N ALA A 231 27.43 1.59 -1.59
CA ALA A 231 26.84 2.63 -2.41
C ALA A 231 25.30 2.55 -2.47
N LEU A 232 24.78 1.33 -2.70
CA LEU A 232 23.35 1.11 -2.83
C LEU A 232 22.60 1.38 -1.50
N VAL A 233 23.12 0.86 -0.40
CA VAL A 233 22.48 0.94 0.91
C VAL A 233 22.66 2.33 1.55
N ASP A 234 23.82 2.94 1.38
CA ASP A 234 24.12 4.26 1.96
C ASP A 234 23.31 5.37 1.28
N ALA A 235 23.18 5.35 -0.05
CA ALA A 235 22.34 6.31 -0.78
C ALA A 235 20.89 6.26 -0.30
N MET A 236 20.38 5.05 -0.04
CA MET A 236 19.03 4.88 0.48
C MET A 236 18.91 5.30 1.95
N SER A 237 19.93 5.04 2.78
CA SER A 237 19.98 5.50 4.18
C SER A 237 19.96 7.02 4.26
N GLU A 238 20.74 7.71 3.41
CA GLU A 238 20.74 9.17 3.33
C GLU A 238 19.35 9.70 2.92
N ARG A 239 18.71 9.07 1.94
CA ARG A 239 17.35 9.42 1.51
C ARG A 239 16.34 9.32 2.65
N ILE A 240 16.33 8.20 3.36
CA ILE A 240 15.44 8.00 4.52
C ILE A 240 15.68 9.09 5.56
N THR A 241 16.95 9.41 5.84
CA THR A 241 17.30 10.47 6.79
C THR A 241 16.79 11.84 6.36
N LEU A 242 16.97 12.21 5.09
CA LEU A 242 16.47 13.48 4.54
C LEU A 242 14.95 13.56 4.63
N LEU A 243 14.24 12.51 4.17
CA LEU A 243 12.78 12.45 4.19
C LEU A 243 12.21 12.48 5.60
N ALA A 244 12.84 11.76 6.56
CA ALA A 244 12.46 11.78 7.97
C ALA A 244 12.55 13.18 8.57
N ASN A 245 13.67 13.88 8.33
CA ASN A 245 13.89 15.25 8.83
C ASN A 245 12.89 16.27 8.24
N MET A 246 12.31 15.97 7.10
CA MET A 246 11.31 16.80 6.42
C MET A 246 9.86 16.37 6.73
N GLY A 247 9.65 15.33 7.55
CA GLY A 247 8.34 14.83 7.94
C GLY A 247 7.59 14.05 6.84
N TYR A 248 8.31 13.46 5.88
CA TYR A 248 7.71 12.62 4.85
C TYR A 248 7.38 11.21 5.36
N PRO A 249 6.33 10.55 4.83
CA PRO A 249 6.04 9.15 5.14
C PRO A 249 7.18 8.23 4.73
N LEU A 250 7.60 7.32 5.61
CA LEU A 250 8.79 6.49 5.39
C LEU A 250 8.48 5.02 5.06
N GLU A 251 7.22 4.56 5.18
CA GLU A 251 6.85 3.14 5.12
C GLU A 251 7.34 2.48 3.82
N LYS A 252 7.05 3.10 2.67
CA LYS A 252 7.53 2.59 1.37
C LYS A 252 9.05 2.57 1.28
N HIS A 253 9.72 3.61 1.77
CA HIS A 253 11.18 3.73 1.71
C HIS A 253 11.86 2.71 2.60
N LEU A 254 11.33 2.43 3.78
CA LEU A 254 11.82 1.39 4.68
C LEU A 254 11.61 -0.02 4.09
N ALA A 255 10.46 -0.27 3.44
CA ALA A 255 10.22 -1.53 2.74
C ALA A 255 11.24 -1.76 1.62
N ILE A 256 11.54 -0.74 0.81
CA ILE A 256 12.55 -0.80 -0.25
C ILE A 256 13.96 -0.96 0.33
N TYR A 257 14.26 -0.29 1.43
CA TYR A 257 15.54 -0.43 2.12
C TYR A 257 15.78 -1.87 2.58
N ARG A 258 14.74 -2.54 3.10
CA ARG A 258 14.80 -3.98 3.43
C ARG A 258 15.11 -4.83 2.20
N GLN A 259 14.39 -4.60 1.10
CA GLN A 259 14.63 -5.32 -0.16
C GLN A 259 16.05 -5.07 -0.70
N MET A 260 16.57 -3.85 -0.60
CA MET A 260 17.94 -3.53 -1.00
C MET A 260 18.99 -4.23 -0.12
N LEU A 261 18.76 -4.32 1.19
CA LEU A 261 19.61 -5.09 2.10
C LEU A 261 19.61 -6.58 1.74
N GLU A 262 18.44 -7.17 1.52
CA GLU A 262 18.30 -8.57 1.10
C GLU A 262 19.01 -8.84 -0.23
N PHE A 263 18.79 -7.97 -1.21
CA PHE A 263 19.45 -8.04 -2.50
C PHE A 263 20.98 -7.93 -2.37
N SER A 264 21.47 -6.97 -1.54
CA SER A 264 22.89 -6.77 -1.31
C SER A 264 23.53 -7.96 -0.60
N LEU A 265 22.87 -8.54 0.40
CA LEU A 265 23.34 -9.72 1.11
C LEU A 265 23.36 -10.96 0.19
N SER A 266 22.30 -11.18 -0.60
CA SER A 266 22.24 -12.30 -1.54
C SER A 266 23.36 -12.25 -2.58
N ASN A 267 23.58 -11.09 -3.21
CA ASN A 267 24.67 -10.91 -4.18
C ASN A 267 26.05 -10.93 -3.53
N GLY A 268 26.18 -10.38 -2.34
CA GLY A 268 27.42 -10.44 -1.53
C GLY A 268 27.82 -11.88 -1.21
N GLN A 269 26.85 -12.70 -0.81
CA GLN A 269 27.07 -14.13 -0.58
C GLN A 269 27.51 -14.86 -1.86
N ALA A 270 26.80 -14.62 -2.97
CA ALA A 270 27.14 -15.21 -4.28
C ALA A 270 28.51 -14.78 -4.79
N SER A 271 28.98 -13.60 -4.38
CA SER A 271 30.30 -13.04 -4.74
C SER A 271 31.40 -13.34 -3.72
N GLY A 272 31.13 -14.17 -2.70
CA GLY A 272 32.12 -14.57 -1.69
C GLY A 272 32.48 -13.49 -0.66
N LEU A 273 31.61 -12.50 -0.45
CA LEU A 273 31.84 -11.36 0.46
C LEU A 273 31.30 -11.58 1.89
N SER A 274 30.80 -12.78 2.23
CA SER A 274 30.14 -13.08 3.51
C SER A 274 30.99 -12.81 4.76
N ASP A 275 32.31 -12.88 4.63
CA ASP A 275 33.24 -12.63 5.75
C ASP A 275 33.64 -11.17 5.93
N THR A 276 33.22 -10.28 5.04
CA THR A 276 33.58 -8.85 5.09
C THR A 276 32.84 -8.12 6.21
N ALA A 277 33.43 -7.01 6.65
CA ALA A 277 32.81 -6.14 7.68
C ALA A 277 31.49 -5.57 7.20
N THR A 278 31.41 -5.16 5.94
CA THR A 278 30.20 -4.63 5.29
C THR A 278 29.06 -5.65 5.28
N TYR A 279 29.36 -6.91 4.93
CA TYR A 279 28.33 -7.95 4.93
C TYR A 279 27.74 -8.17 6.33
N LYS A 280 28.60 -8.27 7.34
CA LYS A 280 28.19 -8.44 8.75
C LYS A 280 27.40 -7.24 9.29
N GLU A 281 27.77 -6.03 8.90
CA GLU A 281 27.00 -4.82 9.21
C GLU A 281 25.59 -4.87 8.62
N PHE A 282 25.46 -5.30 7.34
CA PHE A 282 24.17 -5.39 6.68
C PHE A 282 23.29 -6.51 7.25
N GLU A 283 23.88 -7.66 7.63
CA GLU A 283 23.15 -8.69 8.38
C GLU A 283 22.60 -8.14 9.71
N MET A 284 23.40 -7.35 10.42
CA MET A 284 22.94 -6.72 11.66
C MET A 284 21.81 -5.72 11.41
N LYS A 285 21.94 -4.85 10.40
CA LYS A 285 20.87 -3.91 10.00
C LYS A 285 19.58 -4.65 9.64
N GLN A 286 19.66 -5.73 8.89
CA GLN A 286 18.50 -6.55 8.53
C GLN A 286 17.84 -7.19 9.76
N ARG A 287 18.64 -7.73 10.70
CA ARG A 287 18.11 -8.29 11.95
C ARG A 287 17.38 -7.24 12.80
N LEU A 288 17.95 -6.04 12.93
CA LEU A 288 17.32 -4.94 13.67
C LEU A 288 15.99 -4.51 13.02
N LEU A 289 15.96 -4.34 11.69
CA LEU A 289 14.74 -4.00 10.98
C LEU A 289 13.66 -5.09 11.11
N ASN A 290 14.05 -6.37 11.09
CA ASN A 290 13.13 -7.48 11.29
C ASN A 290 12.62 -7.55 12.75
N GLN A 291 13.43 -7.16 13.73
CA GLN A 291 12.97 -7.06 15.13
C GLN A 291 11.95 -5.94 15.31
N LEU A 292 12.19 -4.76 14.70
CA LEU A 292 11.25 -3.64 14.72
C LEU A 292 9.92 -4.03 14.04
N SER A 293 9.97 -4.71 12.88
CA SER A 293 8.76 -5.21 12.20
C SER A 293 7.98 -6.21 13.06
N ARG A 294 8.67 -7.10 13.77
CA ARG A 294 8.00 -8.04 14.70
C ARG A 294 7.37 -7.33 15.88
N GLN A 295 7.93 -6.21 16.35
CA GLN A 295 7.30 -5.38 17.38
C GLN A 295 6.05 -4.68 16.83
N GLU A 296 6.11 -4.10 15.63
CA GLU A 296 4.95 -3.51 14.94
C GLU A 296 3.88 -4.58 14.66
N GLU A 297 4.27 -5.80 14.23
CA GLU A 297 3.35 -6.93 14.04
C GLU A 297 2.70 -7.41 15.35
N SER A 298 3.38 -7.28 16.50
CA SER A 298 2.81 -7.64 17.80
C SER A 298 1.81 -6.61 18.34
N GLU A 299 1.79 -5.40 17.77
CA GLU A 299 0.87 -4.32 18.16
C GLU A 299 -0.44 -4.30 17.36
N LYS A 300 -0.55 -5.07 16.26
CA LYS A 300 -1.82 -5.18 15.52
C LYS A 300 -2.88 -5.86 16.38
N LYS A 301 -4.07 -5.26 16.39
CA LYS A 301 -5.22 -5.83 17.09
C LYS A 301 -5.78 -7.02 16.32
N ALA A 302 -5.88 -8.17 16.94
CA ALA A 302 -6.41 -9.37 16.33
C ALA A 302 -7.95 -9.35 16.36
N ILE A 303 -8.58 -9.36 15.18
CA ILE A 303 -10.04 -9.53 15.04
C ILE A 303 -10.32 -10.81 14.27
N VAL A 304 -11.17 -11.66 14.84
CA VAL A 304 -11.52 -12.96 14.28
C VAL A 304 -12.94 -12.91 13.72
N LEU A 305 -13.09 -13.34 12.48
CA LEU A 305 -14.36 -13.55 11.80
C LEU A 305 -14.49 -15.01 11.41
N ALA A 306 -15.70 -15.60 11.54
CA ALA A 306 -15.95 -16.96 11.15
C ALA A 306 -17.17 -17.02 10.23
N ALA A 307 -16.98 -17.54 9.01
CA ALA A 307 -18.05 -17.58 8.00
C ALA A 307 -17.79 -18.64 6.92
N ASN A 308 -18.83 -18.98 6.16
CA ASN A 308 -18.71 -19.60 4.86
C ASN A 308 -18.83 -18.54 3.74
N TYR A 309 -18.48 -18.90 2.52
CA TYR A 309 -18.46 -17.96 1.38
C TYR A 309 -19.83 -17.38 1.03
N ALA A 310 -20.94 -18.02 1.41
CA ALA A 310 -22.28 -17.47 1.22
C ALA A 310 -22.52 -16.18 2.02
N TYR A 311 -21.67 -15.88 3.02
CA TYR A 311 -21.72 -14.68 3.83
C TYR A 311 -20.65 -13.62 3.43
N VAL A 312 -20.13 -13.70 2.21
CA VAL A 312 -19.04 -12.80 1.74
C VAL A 312 -19.38 -11.32 1.84
N ASP A 313 -20.61 -10.92 1.53
CA ASP A 313 -21.05 -9.51 1.61
C ASP A 313 -21.14 -9.02 3.06
N GLN A 314 -21.58 -9.89 3.98
CA GLN A 314 -21.63 -9.58 5.39
C GLN A 314 -20.23 -9.44 5.98
N VAL A 315 -19.33 -10.37 5.67
CA VAL A 315 -17.91 -10.29 6.05
C VAL A 315 -17.28 -8.99 5.55
N LEU A 316 -17.50 -8.64 4.27
CA LEU A 316 -16.99 -7.40 3.70
C LEU A 316 -17.57 -6.16 4.38
N THR A 317 -18.87 -6.16 4.70
CA THR A 317 -19.53 -5.03 5.36
C THR A 317 -18.99 -4.84 6.78
N THR A 318 -18.83 -5.93 7.53
CA THR A 318 -18.20 -5.91 8.86
C THR A 318 -16.77 -5.36 8.79
N ILE A 319 -15.92 -5.89 7.87
CA ILE A 319 -14.55 -5.40 7.69
C ILE A 319 -14.52 -3.92 7.31
N LYS A 320 -15.36 -3.47 6.39
CA LYS A 320 -15.46 -2.06 5.99
C LYS A 320 -15.81 -1.17 7.18
N SER A 321 -16.79 -1.57 8.01
CA SER A 321 -17.18 -0.83 9.21
C SER A 321 -16.04 -0.72 10.21
N ILE A 322 -15.28 -1.79 10.41
CA ILE A 322 -14.10 -1.78 11.27
C ILE A 322 -13.02 -0.85 10.71
N CYS A 323 -12.68 -0.97 9.43
CA CYS A 323 -11.66 -0.15 8.78
C CYS A 323 -12.05 1.34 8.67
N TYR A 324 -13.34 1.67 8.76
CA TYR A 324 -13.80 3.05 8.78
C TYR A 324 -13.35 3.79 10.06
N HIS A 325 -13.31 3.10 11.20
CA HIS A 325 -13.00 3.67 12.51
C HIS A 325 -11.66 3.22 13.11
N ASN A 326 -11.04 2.18 12.56
CA ASN A 326 -9.86 1.56 13.13
C ASN A 326 -8.76 1.36 12.10
N ARG A 327 -7.51 1.28 12.57
CA ARG A 327 -6.31 0.96 11.80
C ARG A 327 -5.50 -0.12 12.51
N SER A 328 -4.51 -0.66 11.82
CA SER A 328 -3.57 -1.65 12.37
C SER A 328 -4.29 -2.88 12.89
N ILE A 329 -5.15 -3.46 12.04
CA ILE A 329 -5.96 -4.65 12.37
C ILE A 329 -5.42 -5.86 11.63
N ARG A 330 -5.23 -6.96 12.34
CA ARG A 330 -5.03 -8.28 11.76
C ARG A 330 -6.33 -9.08 11.85
N PHE A 331 -6.98 -9.23 10.70
CA PHE A 331 -8.17 -10.06 10.59
C PHE A 331 -7.79 -11.52 10.43
N TYR A 332 -8.41 -12.40 11.19
CA TYR A 332 -8.34 -13.85 11.03
C TYR A 332 -9.69 -14.33 10.49
N LEU A 333 -9.75 -14.79 9.24
CA LEU A 333 -10.97 -15.35 8.69
C LEU A 333 -10.94 -16.86 8.78
N ILE A 334 -11.71 -17.41 9.72
CA ILE A 334 -11.84 -18.85 9.91
C ILE A 334 -12.97 -19.37 9.03
N HIS A 335 -12.64 -20.26 8.08
CA HIS A 335 -13.58 -20.72 7.06
C HIS A 335 -13.20 -22.08 6.48
N SER A 336 -14.09 -22.66 5.65
CA SER A 336 -13.80 -23.89 4.89
C SER A 336 -13.72 -23.69 3.37
N ASP A 337 -14.28 -22.59 2.81
CA ASP A 337 -14.64 -22.49 1.40
C ASP A 337 -14.30 -21.15 0.71
N PHE A 338 -13.76 -20.14 1.42
CA PHE A 338 -13.35 -18.89 0.77
C PHE A 338 -12.23 -19.10 -0.25
N PRO A 339 -12.31 -18.52 -1.47
CA PRO A 339 -11.26 -18.61 -2.46
C PRO A 339 -9.98 -17.86 -2.06
N ASN A 340 -8.81 -18.46 -2.29
CA ASN A 340 -7.52 -17.81 -2.00
C ASN A 340 -7.35 -16.49 -2.75
N GLU A 341 -7.86 -16.39 -3.98
CA GLU A 341 -7.76 -15.16 -4.77
C GLU A 341 -8.56 -14.02 -4.16
N TRP A 342 -9.74 -14.29 -3.58
CA TRP A 342 -10.52 -13.31 -2.86
C TRP A 342 -9.74 -12.74 -1.66
N ILE A 343 -9.07 -13.61 -0.88
CA ILE A 343 -8.21 -13.21 0.25
C ILE A 343 -7.07 -12.29 -0.22
N LYS A 344 -6.38 -12.65 -1.32
CA LYS A 344 -5.30 -11.83 -1.89
C LYS A 344 -5.78 -10.45 -2.33
N GLN A 345 -6.93 -10.38 -3.00
CA GLN A 345 -7.51 -9.11 -3.45
C GLN A 345 -7.92 -8.23 -2.27
N LEU A 346 -8.50 -8.85 -1.22
CA LEU A 346 -8.86 -8.11 -0.02
C LEU A 346 -7.64 -7.58 0.72
N ASN A 347 -6.54 -8.34 0.82
CA ASN A 347 -5.29 -7.86 1.41
C ASN A 347 -4.76 -6.60 0.73
N LYS A 348 -4.74 -6.54 -0.61
CA LYS A 348 -4.33 -5.32 -1.34
C LYS A 348 -5.17 -4.08 -0.99
N ARG A 349 -6.44 -4.28 -0.62
CA ARG A 349 -7.33 -3.18 -0.19
C ARG A 349 -7.05 -2.79 1.26
N LEU A 350 -6.76 -3.77 2.12
CA LEU A 350 -6.50 -3.58 3.54
C LEU A 350 -5.14 -2.91 3.84
N GLU A 351 -4.16 -3.05 2.95
CA GLU A 351 -2.85 -2.37 3.06
C GLU A 351 -2.99 -0.86 3.30
N LYS A 352 -3.97 -0.21 2.68
CA LYS A 352 -4.26 1.22 2.87
C LYS A 352 -4.71 1.59 4.28
N PHE A 353 -5.07 0.60 5.08
CA PHE A 353 -5.55 0.75 6.46
C PHE A 353 -4.56 0.19 7.48
N ASP A 354 -3.31 -0.07 7.04
CA ASP A 354 -2.30 -0.78 7.83
C ASP A 354 -2.84 -2.10 8.41
N SER A 355 -3.71 -2.75 7.64
CA SER A 355 -4.44 -3.94 8.06
C SER A 355 -4.23 -5.09 7.08
N GLU A 356 -4.49 -6.30 7.54
CA GLU A 356 -4.33 -7.52 6.75
C GLU A 356 -5.37 -8.57 7.12
N ILE A 357 -5.59 -9.56 6.25
CA ILE A 357 -6.45 -10.71 6.53
C ILE A 357 -5.68 -12.01 6.35
N ILE A 358 -5.68 -12.82 7.40
CA ILE A 358 -5.05 -14.13 7.44
C ILE A 358 -6.08 -15.19 7.04
N ASN A 359 -5.69 -16.04 6.11
CA ASN A 359 -6.51 -17.17 5.63
C ASN A 359 -6.44 -18.34 6.61
N CYS A 360 -7.49 -18.54 7.40
CA CYS A 360 -7.59 -19.59 8.42
C CYS A 360 -8.52 -20.70 7.94
N ARG A 361 -8.04 -21.54 7.04
CA ARG A 361 -8.85 -22.61 6.44
C ARG A 361 -8.92 -23.84 7.35
N VAL A 362 -10.15 -24.21 7.74
CA VAL A 362 -10.44 -25.44 8.50
C VAL A 362 -10.72 -26.58 7.54
N THR A 363 -10.14 -27.76 7.81
CA THR A 363 -10.29 -28.95 6.97
C THR A 363 -11.57 -29.73 7.30
N SER A 364 -12.02 -30.56 6.36
CA SER A 364 -13.18 -31.44 6.58
C SER A 364 -12.96 -32.43 7.74
N GLU A 365 -11.72 -32.85 7.99
CA GLU A 365 -11.36 -33.73 9.09
C GLU A 365 -11.56 -33.03 10.44
N GLN A 366 -11.12 -31.78 10.57
CA GLN A 366 -11.29 -30.98 11.77
C GLN A 366 -12.77 -30.73 12.08
N ILE A 367 -13.59 -30.55 11.02
CA ILE A 367 -15.04 -30.34 11.17
C ILE A 367 -15.78 -31.65 11.54
N SER A 368 -15.32 -32.77 11.04
CA SER A 368 -15.98 -34.07 11.24
C SER A 368 -15.92 -34.61 12.69
N CYS A 369 -15.13 -33.98 13.56
CA CYS A 369 -15.06 -34.35 14.96
C CYS A 369 -16.30 -33.90 15.77
N TYR A 370 -17.17 -33.04 15.22
CA TYR A 370 -18.39 -32.58 15.87
C TYR A 370 -19.59 -33.48 15.57
N LYS A 371 -20.28 -33.92 16.62
CA LYS A 371 -21.56 -34.62 16.55
C LYS A 371 -22.67 -33.57 16.68
N SER A 372 -23.14 -33.02 15.59
CA SER A 372 -24.25 -32.06 15.64
C SER A 372 -24.98 -32.03 14.30
N ASP A 373 -26.32 -31.94 14.34
CA ASP A 373 -27.18 -31.69 13.19
C ASP A 373 -27.17 -30.19 12.76
N ILE A 374 -26.51 -29.33 13.55
CA ILE A 374 -26.38 -27.89 13.30
C ILE A 374 -25.25 -27.63 12.32
N SER A 375 -25.36 -26.58 11.50
CA SER A 375 -24.31 -26.16 10.57
C SER A 375 -22.97 -26.01 11.32
N TYR A 376 -21.93 -26.67 10.84
CA TYR A 376 -20.56 -26.58 11.39
C TYR A 376 -20.02 -25.15 11.50
N THR A 377 -20.57 -24.21 10.73
CA THR A 377 -20.11 -22.81 10.71
C THR A 377 -20.19 -22.13 12.07
N VAL A 378 -21.12 -22.54 12.92
CA VAL A 378 -21.26 -21.99 14.29
C VAL A 378 -20.10 -22.40 15.20
N PHE A 379 -19.42 -23.51 14.90
CA PHE A 379 -18.30 -24.02 15.71
C PHE A 379 -16.94 -23.51 15.21
N LEU A 380 -16.87 -22.78 14.10
CA LEU A 380 -15.60 -22.26 13.55
C LEU A 380 -14.87 -21.35 14.54
N ARG A 381 -15.59 -20.64 15.42
CA ARG A 381 -14.98 -19.79 16.47
C ARG A 381 -14.16 -20.58 17.51
N TYR A 382 -14.34 -21.90 17.61
CA TYR A 382 -13.55 -22.73 18.51
C TYR A 382 -12.07 -22.82 18.11
N PHE A 383 -11.77 -22.60 16.82
CA PHE A 383 -10.42 -22.65 16.28
C PHE A 383 -9.61 -21.36 16.49
N ILE A 384 -10.10 -20.39 17.28
CA ILE A 384 -9.38 -19.15 17.58
C ILE A 384 -7.97 -19.44 18.08
N ALA A 385 -7.83 -20.34 19.06
CA ALA A 385 -6.54 -20.65 19.67
C ALA A 385 -5.53 -21.32 18.72
N ASP A 386 -6.00 -21.97 17.66
CA ASP A 386 -5.14 -22.64 16.67
C ASP A 386 -4.55 -21.66 15.65
N PHE A 387 -5.31 -20.62 15.27
CA PHE A 387 -4.91 -19.72 14.21
C PHE A 387 -4.38 -18.39 14.69
N VAL A 388 -4.92 -17.81 15.77
CA VAL A 388 -4.58 -16.47 16.24
C VAL A 388 -3.25 -16.48 16.98
N GLN A 389 -2.33 -15.59 16.62
CA GLN A 389 -1.00 -15.54 17.23
C GLN A 389 -0.97 -14.68 18.49
N GLU A 390 -1.74 -13.61 18.52
CA GLU A 390 -1.81 -12.64 19.62
C GLU A 390 -2.39 -13.26 20.90
N ASP A 391 -2.01 -12.71 22.04
CA ASP A 391 -2.46 -13.16 23.37
C ASP A 391 -3.92 -12.77 23.65
N LYS A 392 -4.43 -11.75 22.95
CA LYS A 392 -5.80 -11.26 23.04
C LYS A 392 -6.43 -11.15 21.65
N ALA A 393 -7.66 -11.61 21.48
CA ALA A 393 -8.38 -11.56 20.22
C ALA A 393 -9.84 -11.14 20.41
N LEU A 394 -10.35 -10.30 19.50
CA LEU A 394 -11.76 -9.96 19.46
C LEU A 394 -12.46 -10.79 18.39
N TYR A 395 -13.30 -11.72 18.80
CA TYR A 395 -14.19 -12.45 17.90
C TYR A 395 -15.45 -11.63 17.64
N LEU A 396 -15.86 -11.54 16.38
CA LEU A 396 -17.07 -10.87 15.91
C LEU A 396 -17.85 -11.78 14.97
N ASP A 397 -19.15 -11.90 15.17
CA ASP A 397 -20.05 -12.48 14.18
C ASP A 397 -20.08 -11.61 12.91
N CYS A 398 -20.50 -12.17 11.79
CA CYS A 398 -20.50 -11.46 10.49
C CYS A 398 -21.81 -10.70 10.23
N ASP A 399 -22.75 -10.75 11.14
CA ASP A 399 -24.04 -10.04 11.06
C ASP A 399 -24.10 -8.82 11.99
N LEU A 400 -22.98 -8.11 12.09
CA LEU A 400 -22.84 -6.89 12.87
C LEU A 400 -22.06 -5.81 12.11
N VAL A 401 -22.10 -4.58 12.60
CA VAL A 401 -21.27 -3.46 12.16
C VAL A 401 -20.67 -2.73 13.35
N VAL A 402 -19.46 -2.21 13.15
CA VAL A 402 -18.70 -1.41 14.12
C VAL A 402 -18.85 0.06 13.74
N THR A 403 -19.20 0.92 14.70
CA THR A 403 -19.50 2.34 14.48
C THR A 403 -18.56 3.27 15.24
N LYS A 404 -17.63 2.73 16.04
CA LYS A 404 -16.66 3.48 16.84
C LYS A 404 -15.26 2.84 16.78
N ASN A 405 -14.28 3.55 17.30
CA ASN A 405 -12.97 2.98 17.57
C ASN A 405 -13.08 1.90 18.67
N LEU A 406 -12.27 0.85 18.54
CA LEU A 406 -12.27 -0.32 19.45
C LEU A 406 -11.09 -0.33 20.44
N ASP A 407 -10.32 0.77 20.54
CA ASP A 407 -9.13 0.82 21.39
C ASP A 407 -9.46 0.57 22.87
N ASP A 408 -10.53 1.17 23.37
CA ASP A 408 -10.98 0.98 24.75
C ASP A 408 -11.41 -0.46 25.02
N LEU A 409 -12.07 -1.10 24.04
CA LEU A 409 -12.42 -2.52 24.15
C LEU A 409 -11.17 -3.40 24.23
N PHE A 410 -10.18 -3.15 23.38
CA PHE A 410 -8.91 -3.88 23.42
C PHE A 410 -8.06 -3.56 24.66
N ALA A 411 -8.23 -2.37 25.27
CA ALA A 411 -7.56 -2.00 26.53
C ALA A 411 -8.14 -2.73 27.75
N THR A 412 -9.30 -3.37 27.64
CA THR A 412 -9.93 -4.14 28.74
C THR A 412 -8.95 -5.16 29.31
N ASP A 413 -8.69 -5.10 30.61
CA ASP A 413 -7.87 -6.08 31.33
C ASP A 413 -8.69 -7.34 31.65
N LEU A 414 -8.35 -8.42 31.00
CA LEU A 414 -9.03 -9.71 31.20
C LEU A 414 -8.62 -10.45 32.46
N GLN A 415 -7.54 -10.06 33.14
CA GLN A 415 -7.03 -10.71 34.33
C GLN A 415 -7.03 -12.26 34.18
N ASP A 416 -7.73 -12.96 35.10
CA ASP A 416 -7.88 -14.42 35.10
C ASP A 416 -9.12 -14.89 34.33
N TYR A 417 -9.91 -13.98 33.75
CA TYR A 417 -11.07 -14.37 32.95
C TYR A 417 -10.66 -14.97 31.60
N ARG A 418 -11.48 -15.91 31.12
CA ARG A 418 -11.24 -16.64 29.86
C ARG A 418 -11.64 -15.83 28.64
N LEU A 419 -12.63 -14.96 28.84
CA LEU A 419 -13.12 -14.01 27.85
C LEU A 419 -13.88 -12.87 28.53
N ALA A 420 -14.15 -11.79 27.78
CA ALA A 420 -15.15 -10.81 28.15
C ALA A 420 -16.24 -10.77 27.07
N ALA A 421 -17.48 -10.55 27.46
CA ALA A 421 -18.65 -10.54 26.59
C ALA A 421 -19.78 -9.67 27.18
N VAL A 422 -20.78 -9.36 26.38
CA VAL A 422 -21.97 -8.65 26.81
C VAL A 422 -23.05 -9.65 27.26
N ARG A 423 -23.72 -9.33 28.35
CA ARG A 423 -24.84 -10.15 28.89
C ARG A 423 -25.96 -10.28 27.85
N ASP A 424 -26.49 -11.50 27.71
CA ASP A 424 -27.67 -11.76 26.90
C ASP A 424 -28.95 -11.58 27.71
N PHE A 425 -29.58 -10.42 27.59
CA PHE A 425 -30.82 -10.08 28.30
C PHE A 425 -32.04 -10.81 27.74
N GLY A 426 -31.98 -11.37 26.55
CA GLY A 426 -33.07 -12.10 25.88
C GLY A 426 -32.94 -13.62 25.99
N GLY A 427 -31.76 -14.09 26.39
CA GLY A 427 -31.45 -15.52 26.52
C GLY A 427 -32.12 -16.17 27.74
N ARG A 428 -32.40 -17.45 27.62
CA ARG A 428 -32.81 -18.22 28.80
C ARG A 428 -31.58 -18.54 29.62
N ALA A 429 -31.62 -18.18 30.91
CA ALA A 429 -30.60 -18.60 31.83
C ALA A 429 -30.58 -20.12 31.93
N TYR A 430 -29.47 -20.77 31.58
CA TYR A 430 -29.24 -22.17 31.86
C TYR A 430 -28.85 -22.29 33.32
N PHE A 431 -29.51 -23.19 34.03
CA PHE A 431 -29.27 -23.45 35.47
C PHE A 431 -29.51 -22.25 36.41
N GLY A 432 -30.34 -21.25 35.99
CA GLY A 432 -30.67 -20.08 36.82
C GLY A 432 -29.58 -19.03 36.90
N GLN A 433 -28.64 -19.05 35.95
CA GLN A 433 -27.48 -18.16 35.94
C GLN A 433 -27.55 -17.17 34.78
N GLU A 434 -26.80 -16.07 34.92
CA GLU A 434 -26.64 -15.07 33.88
C GLU A 434 -25.76 -15.61 32.75
N ILE A 435 -26.19 -15.38 31.50
CA ILE A 435 -25.50 -15.82 30.30
C ILE A 435 -25.03 -14.64 29.46
N PHE A 436 -23.99 -14.84 28.65
CA PHE A 436 -23.51 -13.86 27.68
C PHE A 436 -23.92 -14.25 26.26
N ASN A 437 -24.00 -13.22 25.39
CA ASN A 437 -24.16 -13.41 23.96
C ASN A 437 -22.80 -13.72 23.32
N ALA A 438 -22.74 -14.74 22.46
CA ALA A 438 -21.51 -15.24 21.88
C ALA A 438 -21.08 -14.52 20.58
N GLY A 439 -21.82 -13.52 20.11
CA GLY A 439 -21.51 -12.82 18.84
C GLY A 439 -20.39 -11.79 18.94
N VAL A 440 -20.05 -11.33 20.16
CA VAL A 440 -18.91 -10.46 20.44
C VAL A 440 -18.16 -11.00 21.66
N LEU A 441 -16.94 -11.48 21.46
CA LEU A 441 -16.11 -12.08 22.51
C LEU A 441 -14.69 -11.50 22.48
N LEU A 442 -14.29 -10.83 23.55
CA LEU A 442 -12.88 -10.49 23.74
C LEU A 442 -12.20 -11.66 24.46
N VAL A 443 -11.42 -12.44 23.72
CA VAL A 443 -10.87 -13.73 24.14
C VAL A 443 -9.47 -13.56 24.73
N ASN A 444 -9.21 -14.15 25.90
CA ASN A 444 -7.87 -14.36 26.45
C ASN A 444 -7.23 -15.57 25.73
N ASN A 445 -6.64 -15.30 24.58
CA ASN A 445 -6.12 -16.34 23.69
C ASN A 445 -4.89 -17.05 24.27
N ALA A 446 -4.05 -16.34 25.03
CA ALA A 446 -2.94 -16.96 25.75
C ALA A 446 -3.44 -18.07 26.69
N PHE A 447 -4.55 -17.80 27.37
CA PHE A 447 -5.19 -18.75 28.25
C PHE A 447 -5.84 -19.91 27.49
N TRP A 448 -6.53 -19.61 26.38
CA TRP A 448 -7.15 -20.63 25.54
C TRP A 448 -6.13 -21.61 24.98
N LYS A 449 -4.98 -21.12 24.52
CA LYS A 449 -3.85 -21.96 24.07
C LYS A 449 -3.32 -22.84 25.20
N LYS A 450 -3.03 -22.24 26.36
CA LYS A 450 -2.47 -22.93 27.51
C LYS A 450 -3.36 -24.07 28.01
N GLU A 451 -4.68 -23.89 27.95
CA GLU A 451 -5.65 -24.86 28.41
C GLU A 451 -6.12 -25.86 27.34
N ASN A 452 -5.59 -25.78 26.11
CA ASN A 452 -6.08 -26.60 24.98
C ASN A 452 -7.61 -26.47 24.82
N MET A 453 -8.07 -25.22 24.71
CA MET A 453 -9.50 -24.91 24.82
C MET A 453 -10.33 -25.55 23.71
N ILE A 454 -9.76 -25.69 22.51
CA ILE A 454 -10.45 -26.33 21.38
C ILE A 454 -10.89 -27.76 21.73
N GLN A 455 -10.04 -28.57 22.34
CA GLN A 455 -10.39 -29.93 22.70
C GLN A 455 -11.50 -29.96 23.75
N LYS A 456 -11.46 -29.07 24.75
CA LYS A 456 -12.50 -28.95 25.76
C LYS A 456 -13.86 -28.56 25.16
N LEU A 457 -13.85 -27.63 24.19
CA LEU A 457 -15.08 -27.20 23.50
C LEU A 457 -15.66 -28.34 22.66
N ILE A 458 -14.80 -29.11 21.95
CA ILE A 458 -15.22 -30.29 21.18
C ILE A 458 -15.84 -31.34 22.12
N ASP A 459 -15.18 -31.65 23.22
CA ASP A 459 -15.63 -32.67 24.17
C ASP A 459 -17.00 -32.30 24.78
N VAL A 460 -17.16 -31.06 25.25
CA VAL A 460 -18.43 -30.58 25.81
C VAL A 460 -19.51 -30.51 24.72
N THR A 461 -19.17 -30.09 23.50
CA THR A 461 -20.13 -30.09 22.39
C THR A 461 -20.63 -31.51 22.09
N ASN A 462 -19.73 -32.49 22.01
CA ASN A 462 -20.09 -33.88 21.71
C ASN A 462 -20.90 -34.56 22.83
N GLU A 463 -20.78 -34.09 24.06
CA GLU A 463 -21.56 -34.56 25.20
C GLU A 463 -22.97 -33.94 25.26
N TRP A 464 -23.11 -32.66 24.86
CA TRP A 464 -24.31 -31.86 25.14
C TRP A 464 -25.08 -31.39 23.92
N HIS A 465 -24.59 -31.62 22.66
CA HIS A 465 -25.20 -31.10 21.43
C HIS A 465 -26.69 -31.34 21.27
N ASP A 466 -27.21 -32.43 21.79
CA ASP A 466 -28.62 -32.85 21.72
C ASP A 466 -29.49 -32.31 22.89
N LYS A 467 -28.86 -31.59 23.85
CA LYS A 467 -29.50 -31.10 25.07
C LYS A 467 -29.53 -29.57 25.19
N VAL A 468 -28.90 -28.86 24.25
CA VAL A 468 -28.78 -27.40 24.29
C VAL A 468 -29.60 -26.72 23.19
N ASP A 469 -30.22 -25.57 23.51
CA ASP A 469 -31.13 -24.89 22.63
C ASP A 469 -30.44 -23.86 21.69
N GLN A 470 -29.27 -23.34 22.11
CA GLN A 470 -28.57 -22.24 21.43
C GLN A 470 -27.17 -22.66 20.94
N ALA A 471 -27.03 -23.88 20.48
CA ALA A 471 -25.82 -24.42 19.88
C ALA A 471 -24.52 -24.05 20.63
N ASP A 472 -23.58 -23.40 19.99
CA ASP A 472 -22.29 -23.01 20.53
C ASP A 472 -22.37 -21.97 21.66
N GLN A 473 -23.36 -21.06 21.64
CA GLN A 473 -23.57 -20.09 22.73
C GLN A 473 -23.86 -20.81 24.05
N SER A 474 -24.69 -21.86 24.04
CA SER A 474 -24.96 -22.66 25.24
C SER A 474 -23.70 -23.36 25.73
N ILE A 475 -22.92 -23.96 24.83
CA ILE A 475 -21.68 -24.68 25.16
C ILE A 475 -20.65 -23.73 25.80
N LEU A 476 -20.48 -22.54 25.20
CA LEU A 476 -19.56 -21.51 25.71
C LEU A 476 -20.00 -21.03 27.11
N ASN A 477 -21.29 -20.77 27.32
CA ASN A 477 -21.81 -20.36 28.60
C ASN A 477 -21.68 -21.44 29.68
N MET A 478 -21.83 -22.73 29.34
CA MET A 478 -21.58 -23.84 30.25
C MET A 478 -20.10 -23.96 30.63
N LEU A 479 -19.20 -23.87 29.67
CA LEU A 479 -17.76 -24.05 29.91
C LEU A 479 -17.14 -22.85 30.64
N PHE A 480 -17.65 -21.65 30.42
CA PHE A 480 -17.12 -20.40 31.00
C PHE A 480 -17.96 -19.85 32.14
N GLU A 481 -18.86 -20.64 32.70
CA GLU A 481 -19.65 -20.28 33.87
C GLU A 481 -18.77 -19.64 34.97
N HIS A 482 -19.11 -18.42 35.42
CA HIS A 482 -18.33 -17.60 36.37
C HIS A 482 -16.88 -17.27 35.97
N LYS A 483 -16.48 -17.49 34.72
CA LYS A 483 -15.12 -17.23 34.21
C LYS A 483 -15.07 -16.22 33.06
N TRP A 484 -16.10 -15.42 32.91
CA TRP A 484 -16.18 -14.37 31.93
C TRP A 484 -16.38 -12.99 32.60
N LEU A 485 -15.84 -11.94 31.94
CA LEU A 485 -15.96 -10.56 32.37
C LEU A 485 -17.11 -9.89 31.59
N GLU A 486 -17.99 -9.17 32.29
CA GLU A 486 -19.09 -8.47 31.65
C GLU A 486 -18.58 -7.18 30.97
N LEU A 487 -18.90 -7.01 29.70
CA LEU A 487 -18.66 -5.80 28.91
C LEU A 487 -19.90 -4.90 28.92
N ASP A 488 -19.67 -3.60 28.68
CA ASP A 488 -20.75 -2.62 28.45
C ASP A 488 -21.62 -3.04 27.25
N PHE A 489 -22.92 -2.80 27.36
CA PHE A 489 -23.92 -3.12 26.34
C PHE A 489 -23.64 -2.41 24.98
N ASP A 490 -22.93 -1.29 25.00
CA ASP A 490 -22.49 -0.56 23.82
C ASP A 490 -21.63 -1.40 22.85
N TYR A 491 -20.92 -2.41 23.38
CA TYR A 491 -20.08 -3.33 22.60
C TYR A 491 -20.79 -4.56 22.00
N ASN A 492 -22.08 -4.74 22.27
CA ASN A 492 -22.91 -5.74 21.59
C ASN A 492 -24.39 -5.35 21.70
N HIS A 493 -24.74 -4.27 21.03
CA HIS A 493 -26.12 -3.79 21.00
C HIS A 493 -26.96 -4.67 20.08
N ILE A 494 -27.69 -5.60 20.69
CA ILE A 494 -28.49 -6.60 19.99
C ILE A 494 -29.79 -5.96 19.49
N VAL A 495 -30.01 -5.97 18.18
CA VAL A 495 -31.25 -5.50 17.55
C VAL A 495 -32.28 -6.63 17.54
N ILE A 496 -33.27 -6.53 18.41
CA ILE A 496 -34.40 -7.48 18.48
C ILE A 496 -35.65 -6.79 17.98
N HIS A 497 -36.29 -7.38 16.98
CA HIS A 497 -37.38 -6.80 16.19
C HIS A 497 -38.57 -6.22 17.01
N LYS A 498 -38.94 -6.82 18.12
CA LYS A 498 -40.15 -6.42 18.88
C LYS A 498 -39.95 -5.26 19.86
N GLN A 499 -38.73 -5.01 20.31
CA GLN A 499 -38.44 -3.98 21.32
C GLN A 499 -38.03 -2.63 20.73
N PHE A 500 -37.57 -2.59 19.48
CA PHE A 500 -36.97 -1.40 18.86
C PHE A 500 -37.57 -1.03 17.50
N ALA A 501 -38.74 -1.58 17.14
CA ALA A 501 -39.35 -1.35 15.83
C ALA A 501 -39.58 0.16 15.52
N ASP A 502 -39.75 0.97 16.56
CA ASP A 502 -40.00 2.42 16.48
C ASP A 502 -38.85 3.24 17.08
N TYR A 503 -37.71 2.62 17.44
CA TYR A 503 -36.61 3.35 18.05
C TYR A 503 -35.85 4.14 16.98
N GLN A 504 -35.89 5.45 17.11
CA GLN A 504 -35.02 6.35 16.35
C GLN A 504 -33.94 6.91 17.28
N LEU A 505 -32.69 6.88 16.81
CA LEU A 505 -31.61 7.52 17.54
C LEU A 505 -31.88 9.02 17.63
N PRO A 506 -31.92 9.65 18.81
CA PRO A 506 -32.09 11.09 18.94
C PRO A 506 -31.02 11.86 18.18
N GLU A 507 -31.38 13.04 17.67
CA GLU A 507 -30.44 13.88 16.94
C GLU A 507 -29.27 14.28 17.87
N GLY A 508 -28.03 14.11 17.39
CA GLY A 508 -26.81 14.41 18.14
C GLY A 508 -26.33 13.30 19.07
N GLN A 509 -26.98 12.12 19.10
CA GLN A 509 -26.46 10.95 19.80
C GLN A 509 -25.64 10.06 18.86
N ASP A 510 -24.61 9.42 19.43
CA ASP A 510 -23.77 8.46 18.74
C ASP A 510 -24.46 7.09 18.65
N TYR A 511 -24.22 6.36 17.56
CA TYR A 511 -24.63 4.96 17.47
C TYR A 511 -23.88 4.10 18.51
N PRO A 512 -24.47 2.95 18.97
CA PRO A 512 -23.75 1.97 19.78
C PRO A 512 -22.46 1.53 19.10
N ALA A 513 -21.39 1.23 19.85
CA ALA A 513 -20.09 0.88 19.30
C ALA A 513 -20.13 -0.34 18.36
N ILE A 514 -20.94 -1.35 18.71
CA ILE A 514 -21.19 -2.52 17.87
C ILE A 514 -22.68 -2.77 17.81
N ILE A 515 -23.26 -2.76 16.63
CA ILE A 515 -24.67 -3.06 16.36
C ILE A 515 -24.75 -4.49 15.81
N HIS A 516 -25.46 -5.37 16.51
CA HIS A 516 -25.57 -6.78 16.17
C HIS A 516 -27.00 -7.14 15.73
N TYR A 517 -27.17 -7.56 14.48
CA TYR A 517 -28.47 -7.87 13.88
C TYR A 517 -28.84 -9.35 14.12
N LEU A 518 -29.06 -9.73 15.38
CA LEU A 518 -29.26 -11.14 15.77
C LEU A 518 -30.55 -11.77 15.25
N SER A 519 -31.60 -10.97 14.94
CA SER A 519 -32.90 -11.51 14.53
C SER A 519 -32.85 -12.20 13.15
N HIS A 520 -33.85 -13.04 12.86
CA HIS A 520 -34.05 -13.61 11.52
C HIS A 520 -34.35 -12.54 10.45
N ARG A 521 -34.83 -11.37 10.85
CA ARG A 521 -35.03 -10.20 9.99
C ARG A 521 -33.75 -9.41 9.90
N LYS A 522 -32.96 -9.75 8.91
CA LYS A 522 -31.67 -9.11 8.65
C LYS A 522 -31.85 -7.86 7.78
N PRO A 523 -31.06 -6.78 7.95
CA PRO A 523 -31.17 -5.56 7.17
C PRO A 523 -30.98 -5.76 5.65
N TRP A 524 -30.31 -6.82 5.23
CA TRP A 524 -30.08 -7.18 3.83
C TRP A 524 -31.11 -8.16 3.24
N LYS A 525 -32.03 -8.71 4.05
CA LYS A 525 -33.03 -9.69 3.60
C LYS A 525 -34.45 -9.19 3.74
N ASP A 526 -34.74 -8.38 4.74
CA ASP A 526 -36.10 -7.99 5.11
C ASP A 526 -36.25 -6.49 5.14
N LEU A 527 -37.13 -5.96 4.28
CA LEU A 527 -37.45 -4.53 4.21
C LEU A 527 -38.13 -4.03 5.50
N ALA A 528 -38.77 -4.90 6.25
CA ALA A 528 -39.41 -4.56 7.53
C ALA A 528 -38.41 -4.50 8.71
N ALA A 529 -37.14 -4.86 8.51
CA ALA A 529 -36.09 -4.68 9.51
C ALA A 529 -35.66 -3.18 9.53
N GLN A 530 -36.26 -2.38 10.37
CA GLN A 530 -36.10 -0.92 10.33
C GLN A 530 -34.97 -0.41 11.23
N THR A 531 -34.81 -0.98 12.43
CA THR A 531 -33.85 -0.47 13.43
C THR A 531 -32.40 -0.61 12.96
N TYR A 532 -31.72 0.52 12.85
CA TYR A 532 -30.33 0.64 12.38
C TYR A 532 -30.04 0.00 11.02
N ARG A 533 -31.06 -0.24 10.19
CA ARG A 533 -30.90 -0.79 8.85
C ARG A 533 -30.02 0.07 7.98
N GLU A 534 -30.21 1.38 8.05
CA GLU A 534 -29.45 2.39 7.32
C GLU A 534 -27.95 2.32 7.60
N VAL A 535 -27.56 1.97 8.84
CA VAL A 535 -26.15 1.87 9.23
C VAL A 535 -25.46 0.73 8.50
N TRP A 536 -26.12 -0.43 8.40
CA TRP A 536 -25.57 -1.57 7.63
C TRP A 536 -25.40 -1.21 6.16
N TRP A 537 -26.43 -0.61 5.54
CA TRP A 537 -26.39 -0.24 4.12
C TRP A 537 -25.38 0.88 3.84
N TYR A 538 -25.13 1.78 4.78
CA TYR A 538 -24.11 2.80 4.69
C TYR A 538 -22.73 2.16 4.49
N TYR A 539 -22.30 1.26 5.39
CA TYR A 539 -21.00 0.60 5.26
C TYR A 539 -20.93 -0.36 4.06
N HIS A 540 -22.02 -1.05 3.76
CA HIS A 540 -22.08 -1.93 2.61
C HIS A 540 -21.84 -1.17 1.29
N GLY A 541 -22.45 0.01 1.13
CA GLY A 541 -22.37 0.85 -0.06
C GLY A 541 -21.06 1.62 -0.23
N LEU A 542 -20.24 1.76 0.82
CA LEU A 542 -18.98 2.50 0.73
C LEU A 542 -17.99 1.81 -0.21
N GLU A 543 -17.37 2.61 -1.08
CA GLU A 543 -16.24 2.15 -1.86
C GLU A 543 -14.93 2.19 -1.04
N TRP A 544 -13.96 1.32 -1.35
CA TRP A 544 -12.68 1.25 -0.63
C TRP A 544 -11.87 2.56 -0.69
N THR A 545 -12.03 3.33 -1.77
CA THR A 545 -11.41 4.66 -1.93
C THR A 545 -12.02 5.68 -0.99
N GLU A 546 -13.34 5.64 -0.81
CA GLU A 546 -14.08 6.51 0.11
C GLU A 546 -13.73 6.22 1.57
N LEU A 547 -13.59 4.93 1.93
CA LEU A 547 -13.12 4.52 3.24
C LEU A 547 -11.75 5.10 3.60
N GLY A 548 -10.84 5.19 2.63
CA GLY A 548 -9.50 5.75 2.84
C GLY A 548 -9.51 7.28 3.04
N GLN A 549 -10.42 7.98 2.35
CA GLN A 549 -10.55 9.44 2.42
C GLN A 549 -11.38 9.92 3.63
N ASN A 550 -12.38 9.13 4.01
CA ASN A 550 -13.36 9.46 5.06
C ASN A 550 -13.05 8.73 6.37
N HIS A 551 -11.77 8.63 6.74
CA HIS A 551 -11.41 8.05 8.04
C HIS A 551 -11.89 8.95 9.17
N HIS A 552 -12.83 8.47 9.95
CA HIS A 552 -13.34 9.17 11.12
C HIS A 552 -12.88 8.46 12.40
N LEU A 553 -12.01 9.13 13.15
CA LEU A 553 -11.68 8.75 14.53
C LEU A 553 -12.88 8.93 15.49
N HIS A 554 -13.91 9.64 15.03
CA HIS A 554 -15.12 9.91 15.80
C HIS A 554 -16.19 8.85 15.56
N PRO A 555 -17.09 8.62 16.52
CA PRO A 555 -18.24 7.73 16.36
C PRO A 555 -19.09 8.09 15.15
N LEU A 556 -19.72 7.09 14.53
CA LEU A 556 -20.67 7.33 13.47
C LEU A 556 -21.88 8.10 14.02
N GLN A 557 -22.31 9.13 13.31
CA GLN A 557 -23.50 9.91 13.62
C GLN A 557 -24.49 9.86 12.46
N ARG A 558 -25.76 10.14 12.76
CA ARG A 558 -26.83 10.15 11.74
C ARG A 558 -26.55 11.13 10.59
N SER A 559 -25.90 12.26 10.87
CA SER A 559 -25.48 13.26 9.87
C SER A 559 -24.47 12.73 8.85
N HIS A 560 -23.70 11.67 9.18
CA HIS A 560 -22.79 11.03 8.24
C HIS A 560 -23.53 10.13 7.23
N ILE A 561 -24.64 9.51 7.66
CA ILE A 561 -25.46 8.63 6.82
C ILE A 561 -26.36 9.44 5.88
N TYR A 562 -26.84 10.61 6.34
CA TYR A 562 -27.76 11.47 5.60
C TYR A 562 -27.15 12.85 5.32
N PRO A 563 -26.05 12.95 4.55
CA PRO A 563 -25.40 14.25 4.27
C PRO A 563 -26.17 15.09 3.23
N ILE A 564 -27.14 14.52 2.53
CA ILE A 564 -27.79 15.13 1.36
C ILE A 564 -28.92 16.05 1.83
N LYS A 565 -28.73 17.35 1.63
CA LYS A 565 -29.75 18.39 1.86
C LYS A 565 -30.51 18.80 0.59
N GLU A 566 -30.06 18.33 -0.58
CA GLU A 566 -30.67 18.67 -1.87
C GLU A 566 -31.53 17.51 -2.41
N PRO A 567 -32.63 17.80 -3.13
CA PRO A 567 -33.48 16.77 -3.69
C PRO A 567 -32.73 15.99 -4.79
N PHE A 568 -32.80 14.67 -4.73
CA PHE A 568 -32.27 13.78 -5.75
C PHE A 568 -33.36 12.91 -6.35
N THR A 569 -33.14 12.42 -7.57
CA THR A 569 -34.07 11.50 -8.24
C THR A 569 -33.57 10.07 -8.07
N CYS A 570 -34.37 9.24 -7.43
CA CYS A 570 -34.11 7.80 -7.29
C CYS A 570 -35.05 7.03 -8.21
N LEU A 571 -34.48 6.13 -9.03
CA LEU A 571 -35.23 5.20 -9.87
C LEU A 571 -35.23 3.82 -9.19
N ILE A 572 -36.40 3.35 -8.80
CA ILE A 572 -36.57 2.05 -8.17
C ILE A 572 -37.24 1.09 -9.17
N TYR A 573 -36.53 0.03 -9.51
CA TYR A 573 -37.06 -1.07 -10.32
C TYR A 573 -37.42 -2.23 -9.40
N THR A 574 -38.67 -2.71 -9.51
CA THR A 574 -39.13 -3.83 -8.70
C THR A 574 -40.15 -4.68 -9.47
N ALA A 575 -40.29 -5.93 -9.07
CA ALA A 575 -41.38 -6.77 -9.52
C ALA A 575 -42.71 -6.30 -8.90
N SER A 576 -43.84 -6.56 -9.60
CA SER A 576 -45.16 -6.04 -9.23
C SER A 576 -45.62 -6.43 -7.81
N ASP A 577 -45.19 -7.56 -7.31
CA ASP A 577 -45.54 -8.11 -5.99
C ASP A 577 -44.83 -7.44 -4.79
N HIS A 578 -43.86 -6.55 -5.05
CA HIS A 578 -43.11 -5.86 -4.01
C HIS A 578 -43.41 -4.35 -3.90
N ILE A 579 -44.38 -3.83 -4.70
CA ILE A 579 -44.68 -2.39 -4.74
C ILE A 579 -45.17 -1.88 -3.38
N GLU A 580 -46.08 -2.60 -2.71
CA GLU A 580 -46.59 -2.19 -1.38
C GLU A 580 -45.49 -2.14 -0.30
N GLN A 581 -44.54 -3.05 -0.38
CA GLN A 581 -43.39 -3.07 0.56
C GLN A 581 -42.46 -1.88 0.32
N ILE A 582 -42.27 -1.47 -0.94
CA ILE A 582 -41.48 -0.28 -1.29
C ILE A 582 -42.19 1.00 -0.86
N GLU A 583 -43.50 1.10 -1.05
CA GLU A 583 -44.29 2.24 -0.58
C GLU A 583 -44.23 2.38 0.93
N THR A 584 -44.31 1.27 1.65
CA THR A 584 -44.14 1.23 3.13
C THR A 584 -42.74 1.67 3.55
N LEU A 585 -41.71 1.20 2.84
CA LEU A 585 -40.33 1.60 3.10
C LEU A 585 -40.10 3.10 2.87
N VAL A 586 -40.59 3.61 1.73
CA VAL A 586 -40.49 5.03 1.37
C VAL A 586 -41.19 5.92 2.40
N GLN A 587 -42.37 5.50 2.92
CA GLN A 587 -43.10 6.21 3.96
C GLN A 587 -42.42 6.15 5.34
N SER A 588 -41.59 5.15 5.56
CA SER A 588 -40.87 4.97 6.83
C SER A 588 -39.55 5.79 6.94
N LEU A 589 -39.15 6.49 5.87
CA LEU A 589 -37.95 7.32 5.88
C LEU A 589 -38.30 8.76 6.29
N PRO A 590 -38.09 9.17 7.55
CA PRO A 590 -38.71 10.37 8.13
C PRO A 590 -38.20 11.69 7.57
N ASP A 591 -37.01 11.71 6.98
CA ASP A 591 -36.34 12.95 6.55
C ASP A 591 -36.25 13.10 5.02
N ILE A 592 -36.87 12.19 4.26
CA ILE A 592 -36.83 12.21 2.79
C ILE A 592 -38.25 12.45 2.26
N GLN A 593 -38.48 13.60 1.65
CA GLN A 593 -39.74 13.86 0.94
C GLN A 593 -39.68 13.19 -0.44
N PHE A 594 -40.43 12.13 -0.59
CA PHE A 594 -40.58 11.45 -1.87
C PHE A 594 -41.76 12.04 -2.67
N LYS A 595 -41.52 12.35 -3.93
CA LYS A 595 -42.56 12.62 -4.90
C LYS A 595 -42.58 11.48 -5.90
N ILE A 596 -43.60 10.61 -5.84
CA ILE A 596 -43.77 9.56 -6.83
C ILE A 596 -44.14 10.22 -8.17
N ALA A 597 -43.20 10.24 -9.10
CA ALA A 597 -43.36 10.90 -10.40
C ALA A 597 -44.12 10.03 -11.42
N ALA A 598 -44.00 8.71 -11.35
CA ALA A 598 -44.76 7.78 -12.23
C ALA A 598 -44.76 6.35 -11.66
N ARG A 599 -45.86 5.64 -11.87
CA ARG A 599 -45.97 4.17 -11.76
C ARG A 599 -45.90 3.59 -13.15
N VAL A 600 -44.86 2.81 -13.47
CA VAL A 600 -44.82 2.03 -14.70
C VAL A 600 -45.01 0.57 -14.31
N ILE A 601 -46.18 0.01 -14.61
CA ILE A 601 -46.41 -1.42 -14.47
C ILE A 601 -46.08 -2.03 -15.84
N VAL A 602 -45.02 -2.82 -15.92
CA VAL A 602 -44.73 -3.66 -17.08
C VAL A 602 -45.42 -4.99 -16.81
N SER A 603 -46.56 -5.24 -17.49
CA SER A 603 -47.13 -6.58 -17.53
C SER A 603 -46.36 -7.41 -18.55
N ASP A 604 -46.06 -8.66 -18.20
CA ASP A 604 -45.51 -9.66 -19.11
C ASP A 604 -46.41 -9.86 -20.36
#